data_bde09c21e2b5359785d1a9a29daef1c1
#
_entry.id   bde09c21e2b5359785d1a9a29daef1c1
#
_cell.length_a   1.000
_cell.length_b   1.000
_cell.length_c   1.000
_cell.angle_alpha   90.00
_cell.angle_beta   90.00
_cell.angle_gamma   90.00
#
_symmetry.space_group_name_H-M   'P 1'
#
loop_
_entity.id
_entity.type
_entity.pdbx_description
1 polymer ?
#
loop_
_entity_poly.entity_id
_entity_poly.type
_entity_poly.pdbx_seq_one_letter_code
_entity_poly.pdbx_strand_id
1 'polypeptide(L)'
;GSFFYPTISLDPRFLRQRYSGNRRSTRTGALQGRPVTINDWLIPLDLTYEIDVWGRIRRSIESARATATASAYGLGVIQLTVETDVAQFYYNLRALDAQVQILKETVVSYREQVRLLSAQLKSGLVSPIVVNQAQAQLQATLAQQRDIERARADQEHALAILCGRPAPLFTVASNPLHEASPPDVPPGLPAQLL
;
A
#
# COMPACT_ATOMS: atom_id res chain seq x y z
N GLY A 1 21.98 -18.04 9.19
CA GLY A 1 22.55 -19.05 10.09
C GLY A 1 23.93 -19.57 9.72
N SER A 2 24.44 -19.39 8.50
CA SER A 2 25.72 -19.96 8.03
C SER A 2 26.97 -19.30 8.68
N PHE A 3 26.87 -18.08 9.15
CA PHE A 3 28.01 -17.33 9.71
C PHE A 3 28.54 -17.88 11.05
N PHE A 4 27.81 -18.78 11.72
CA PHE A 4 28.29 -19.44 12.94
C PHE A 4 29.19 -20.64 12.67
N TYR A 5 29.21 -21.14 11.44
CA TYR A 5 29.93 -22.35 11.08
C TYR A 5 31.10 -22.04 10.17
N PRO A 6 32.20 -22.79 10.24
CA PRO A 6 33.28 -22.66 9.28
C PRO A 6 32.79 -22.96 7.87
N THR A 7 33.29 -22.18 6.92
CA THR A 7 33.09 -22.46 5.51
C THR A 7 34.25 -23.31 5.01
N ILE A 8 33.95 -24.47 4.44
CA ILE A 8 34.92 -25.36 3.83
C ILE A 8 34.72 -25.32 2.32
N SER A 9 35.75 -24.93 1.59
CA SER A 9 35.73 -24.96 0.13
C SER A 9 36.82 -25.90 -0.42
N LEU A 10 36.47 -26.63 -1.47
CA LEU A 10 37.34 -27.54 -2.19
C LEU A 10 37.35 -27.09 -3.66
N ASP A 11 38.50 -26.71 -4.18
CA ASP A 11 38.64 -26.19 -5.55
C ASP A 11 39.71 -27.05 -6.32
N PRO A 12 39.35 -28.26 -6.75
CA PRO A 12 40.30 -29.13 -7.46
C PRO A 12 40.64 -28.53 -8.82
N ARG A 13 41.94 -28.44 -9.09
CA ARG A 13 42.50 -27.95 -10.35
C ARG A 13 43.44 -28.96 -10.96
N PHE A 14 43.30 -29.17 -12.24
CA PHE A 14 44.23 -29.90 -13.05
C PHE A 14 44.88 -28.97 -14.05
N LEU A 15 46.22 -28.91 -14.04
CA LEU A 15 46.96 -28.09 -14.96
C LEU A 15 47.98 -28.99 -15.70
N ARG A 16 47.88 -29.00 -17.02
CA ARG A 16 48.87 -29.63 -17.86
C ARG A 16 49.71 -28.59 -18.58
N GLN A 17 50.96 -28.46 -18.21
CA GLN A 17 51.87 -27.47 -18.79
C GLN A 17 53.05 -28.11 -19.46
N ARG A 18 53.42 -27.61 -20.66
CA ARG A 18 54.63 -27.98 -21.37
C ARG A 18 55.66 -26.87 -21.23
N TYR A 19 56.73 -27.15 -20.56
CA TYR A 19 57.83 -26.24 -20.40
C TYR A 19 58.80 -26.38 -21.55
N SER A 20 59.30 -25.26 -22.09
CA SER A 20 60.31 -25.20 -23.12
C SER A 20 61.65 -25.76 -22.63
N GLY A 21 62.36 -26.51 -23.47
CA GLY A 21 63.73 -26.99 -23.17
C GLY A 21 64.78 -25.86 -23.04
N ASN A 22 64.46 -24.65 -23.52
CA ASN A 22 65.34 -23.47 -23.41
C ASN A 22 65.17 -22.74 -22.07
N ARG A 23 64.38 -23.29 -21.13
CA ARG A 23 64.23 -22.69 -19.78
C ARG A 23 65.48 -23.01 -18.95
N ARG A 24 66.00 -21.97 -18.26
CA ARG A 24 67.07 -22.17 -17.27
C ARG A 24 66.51 -22.81 -16.00
N SER A 25 67.19 -23.85 -15.53
CA SER A 25 66.87 -24.45 -14.23
C SER A 25 67.12 -23.43 -13.10
N THR A 26 66.12 -23.25 -12.24
CA THR A 26 66.21 -22.38 -11.06
C THR A 26 67.24 -22.89 -10.04
N ARG A 27 67.59 -24.18 -10.09
CA ARG A 27 68.53 -24.80 -9.17
C ARG A 27 69.97 -24.80 -9.66
N THR A 28 70.21 -24.98 -10.98
CA THR A 28 71.57 -25.09 -11.53
C THR A 28 71.96 -24.02 -12.53
N GLY A 29 71.03 -23.11 -12.89
CA GLY A 29 71.24 -22.08 -13.91
C GLY A 29 71.46 -22.61 -15.34
N ALA A 30 71.56 -23.90 -15.54
CA ALA A 30 71.77 -24.53 -16.83
C ALA A 30 70.49 -24.69 -17.65
N LEU A 31 70.57 -24.68 -18.98
CA LEU A 31 69.44 -25.00 -19.87
C LEU A 31 69.02 -26.45 -19.70
N GLN A 32 67.71 -26.68 -19.58
CA GLN A 32 67.17 -28.05 -19.40
C GLN A 32 67.29 -28.95 -20.66
N GLY A 33 67.51 -28.36 -21.81
CA GLY A 33 67.82 -29.04 -23.06
C GLY A 33 66.67 -29.82 -23.73
N ARG A 34 65.64 -30.20 -23.02
CA ARG A 34 64.47 -30.93 -23.56
C ARG A 34 63.16 -30.35 -23.00
N PRO A 35 62.11 -30.23 -23.82
CA PRO A 35 60.81 -29.80 -23.32
C PRO A 35 60.21 -30.92 -22.42
N VAL A 36 59.68 -30.48 -21.27
CA VAL A 36 59.03 -31.40 -20.30
C VAL A 36 57.57 -31.01 -20.17
N THR A 37 56.67 -32.01 -20.23
CA THR A 37 55.26 -31.82 -19.94
C THR A 37 55.01 -32.29 -18.50
N ILE A 38 54.43 -31.41 -17.69
CA ILE A 38 54.11 -31.70 -16.31
C ILE A 38 52.58 -31.67 -16.17
N ASN A 39 52.05 -32.68 -15.51
CA ASN A 39 50.68 -32.72 -15.06
C ASN A 39 50.69 -32.34 -13.58
N ASP A 40 49.98 -31.27 -13.25
CA ASP A 40 49.88 -30.76 -11.88
C ASP A 40 48.44 -30.91 -11.42
N TRP A 41 48.28 -31.57 -10.29
CA TRP A 41 47.00 -31.77 -9.62
C TRP A 41 47.06 -30.99 -8.30
N LEU A 42 46.21 -29.97 -8.19
CA LEU A 42 46.08 -29.21 -6.99
C LEU A 42 44.70 -29.42 -6.42
N ILE A 43 44.61 -29.87 -5.20
CA ILE A 43 43.36 -30.09 -4.47
C ILE A 43 43.42 -29.26 -3.17
N PRO A 44 43.22 -27.94 -3.26
CA PRO A 44 43.22 -27.12 -2.07
C PRO A 44 41.95 -27.34 -1.26
N LEU A 45 42.12 -27.46 0.05
CA LEU A 45 41.06 -27.45 1.03
C LEU A 45 41.23 -26.17 1.83
N ASP A 46 40.30 -25.24 1.62
CA ASP A 46 40.29 -23.95 2.34
C ASP A 46 39.23 -23.98 3.46
N LEU A 47 39.67 -23.73 4.67
CA LEU A 47 38.83 -23.59 5.85
C LEU A 47 38.87 -22.15 6.31
N THR A 48 37.72 -21.45 6.24
CA THR A 48 37.58 -20.09 6.73
C THR A 48 36.61 -20.08 7.89
N TYR A 49 37.06 -19.59 9.02
CA TYR A 49 36.26 -19.44 10.24
C TYR A 49 36.57 -18.13 10.93
N GLU A 50 35.52 -17.33 11.23
CA GLU A 50 35.63 -16.10 11.98
C GLU A 50 35.19 -16.32 13.42
N ILE A 51 36.13 -16.21 14.37
CA ILE A 51 35.83 -16.33 15.79
C ILE A 51 35.14 -15.02 16.25
N ASP A 52 33.90 -15.10 16.69
CA ASP A 52 33.11 -13.93 17.09
C ASP A 52 33.41 -13.49 18.55
N VAL A 53 34.63 -13.00 18.77
CA VAL A 53 35.12 -12.57 20.09
C VAL A 53 34.30 -11.39 20.63
N TRP A 54 34.01 -10.40 19.79
CA TRP A 54 33.28 -9.17 20.17
C TRP A 54 31.77 -9.25 19.92
N GLY A 55 31.23 -10.39 19.47
CA GLY A 55 29.82 -10.58 19.28
C GLY A 55 29.22 -9.96 18.00
N ARG A 56 30.03 -9.59 17.02
CA ARG A 56 29.58 -8.97 15.76
C ARG A 56 28.55 -9.86 15.03
N ILE A 57 28.86 -11.14 14.88
CA ILE A 57 27.98 -12.09 14.17
C ILE A 57 26.71 -12.34 15.00
N ARG A 58 26.84 -12.54 16.32
CA ARG A 58 25.68 -12.70 17.22
C ARG A 58 24.74 -11.50 17.18
N ARG A 59 25.28 -10.27 17.25
CA ARG A 59 24.47 -9.04 17.17
C ARG A 59 23.83 -8.85 15.80
N SER A 60 24.50 -9.24 14.72
CA SER A 60 23.92 -9.22 13.37
C SER A 60 22.72 -10.15 13.25
N ILE A 61 22.79 -11.34 13.81
CA ILE A 61 21.68 -12.31 13.80
C ILE A 61 20.53 -11.82 14.70
N GLU A 62 20.82 -11.27 15.85
CA GLU A 62 19.83 -10.67 16.75
C GLU A 62 19.09 -9.53 16.03
N SER A 63 19.82 -8.64 15.36
CA SER A 63 19.25 -7.56 14.54
C SER A 63 18.35 -8.09 13.42
N ALA A 64 18.81 -9.12 12.69
CA ALA A 64 18.00 -9.74 11.64
C ALA A 64 16.71 -10.38 12.17
N ARG A 65 16.77 -11.02 13.33
CA ARG A 65 15.58 -11.56 14.00
C ARG A 65 14.63 -10.46 14.47
N ALA A 66 15.15 -9.41 15.08
CA ALA A 66 14.35 -8.25 15.47
C ALA A 66 13.67 -7.58 14.26
N THR A 67 14.37 -7.46 13.14
CA THR A 67 13.80 -6.94 11.90
C THR A 67 12.67 -7.83 11.35
N ALA A 68 12.83 -9.13 11.41
CA ALA A 68 11.77 -10.07 11.01
C ALA A 68 10.52 -9.94 11.91
N THR A 69 10.74 -9.80 13.22
CA THR A 69 9.66 -9.57 14.19
C THR A 69 8.99 -8.22 13.95
N ALA A 70 9.76 -7.16 13.73
CA ALA A 70 9.22 -5.83 13.38
C ALA A 70 8.37 -5.85 12.11
N SER A 71 8.79 -6.63 11.09
CA SER A 71 8.00 -6.81 9.86
C SER A 71 6.67 -7.53 10.12
N ALA A 72 6.63 -8.49 11.04
CA ALA A 72 5.39 -9.16 11.43
C ALA A 72 4.41 -8.20 12.13
N TYR A 73 4.91 -7.33 13.02
CA TYR A 73 4.08 -6.28 13.63
C TYR A 73 3.66 -5.20 12.62
N GLY A 74 4.51 -4.92 11.62
CA GLY A 74 4.17 -4.02 10.52
C GLY A 74 2.93 -4.47 9.74
N LEU A 75 2.71 -5.77 9.58
CA LEU A 75 1.47 -6.31 8.99
C LEU A 75 0.23 -5.89 9.81
N GLY A 76 0.29 -5.97 11.14
CA GLY A 76 -0.81 -5.54 12.01
C GLY A 76 -1.14 -4.05 11.86
N VAL A 77 -0.13 -3.21 11.69
CA VAL A 77 -0.33 -1.76 11.42
C VAL A 77 -1.05 -1.56 10.09
N ILE A 78 -0.65 -2.27 9.04
CA ILE A 78 -1.30 -2.18 7.72
C ILE A 78 -2.76 -2.63 7.81
N GLN A 79 -3.04 -3.73 8.50
CA GLN A 79 -4.42 -4.21 8.70
C GLN A 79 -5.28 -3.16 9.39
N LEU A 80 -4.79 -2.58 10.50
CA LEU A 80 -5.50 -1.52 11.21
C LEU A 80 -5.75 -0.29 10.33
N THR A 81 -4.77 0.09 9.50
CA THR A 81 -4.92 1.20 8.55
C THR A 81 -6.04 0.92 7.56
N VAL A 82 -6.05 -0.27 6.95
CA VAL A 82 -7.11 -0.64 5.98
C VAL A 82 -8.49 -0.68 6.65
N GLU A 83 -8.60 -1.22 7.86
CA GLU A 83 -9.85 -1.23 8.63
C GLU A 83 -10.35 0.19 8.92
N THR A 84 -9.44 1.08 9.28
CA THR A 84 -9.76 2.50 9.54
C THR A 84 -10.21 3.20 8.27
N ASP A 85 -9.54 2.97 7.15
CA ASP A 85 -9.91 3.54 5.85
C ASP A 85 -11.29 3.05 5.41
N VAL A 86 -11.59 1.75 5.56
CA VAL A 86 -12.93 1.20 5.27
C VAL A 86 -14.00 1.88 6.12
N ALA A 87 -13.75 2.05 7.42
CA ALA A 87 -14.68 2.74 8.31
C ALA A 87 -14.90 4.20 7.88
N GLN A 88 -13.82 4.93 7.57
CA GLN A 88 -13.90 6.32 7.12
C GLN A 88 -14.69 6.46 5.81
N PHE A 89 -14.40 5.65 4.79
CA PHE A 89 -15.15 5.68 3.52
C PHE A 89 -16.61 5.31 3.72
N TYR A 90 -16.89 4.34 4.59
CA TYR A 90 -18.27 3.95 4.90
C TYR A 90 -19.06 5.10 5.54
N TYR A 91 -18.52 5.77 6.57
CA TYR A 91 -19.21 6.88 7.21
C TYR A 91 -19.35 8.09 6.30
N ASN A 92 -18.36 8.38 5.46
CA ASN A 92 -18.46 9.40 4.43
C ASN A 92 -19.58 9.09 3.43
N LEU A 93 -19.72 7.84 3.02
CA LEU A 93 -20.81 7.38 2.16
C LEU A 93 -22.19 7.63 2.82
N ARG A 94 -22.32 7.32 4.11
CA ARG A 94 -23.55 7.56 4.87
C ARG A 94 -23.89 9.04 5.00
N ALA A 95 -22.89 9.88 5.20
CA ALA A 95 -23.06 11.34 5.23
C ALA A 95 -23.55 11.87 3.87
N LEU A 96 -23.00 11.36 2.78
CA LEU A 96 -23.45 11.71 1.42
C LEU A 96 -24.87 11.21 1.14
N ASP A 97 -25.26 10.02 1.63
CA ASP A 97 -26.63 9.53 1.56
C ASP A 97 -27.62 10.52 2.22
N ALA A 98 -27.27 11.05 3.40
CA ALA A 98 -28.07 12.05 4.09
C ALA A 98 -28.16 13.36 3.30
N GLN A 99 -27.05 13.82 2.74
CA GLN A 99 -27.04 15.04 1.90
C GLN A 99 -27.91 14.87 0.64
N VAL A 100 -27.85 13.72 -0.03
CA VAL A 100 -28.70 13.39 -1.19
C VAL A 100 -30.17 13.44 -0.80
N GLN A 101 -30.53 12.91 0.36
CA GLN A 101 -31.91 12.95 0.85
C GLN A 101 -32.40 14.38 1.07
N ILE A 102 -31.61 15.19 1.79
CA ILE A 102 -31.96 16.60 2.05
C ILE A 102 -32.12 17.37 0.73
N LEU A 103 -31.22 17.16 -0.22
CA LEU A 103 -31.31 17.84 -1.52
C LEU A 103 -32.53 17.38 -2.33
N LYS A 104 -32.94 16.11 -2.26
CA LYS A 104 -34.19 15.60 -2.88
C LYS A 104 -35.42 16.31 -2.29
N GLU A 105 -35.50 16.45 -0.99
CA GLU A 105 -36.58 17.14 -0.30
C GLU A 105 -36.61 18.63 -0.66
N THR A 106 -35.42 19.26 -0.71
CA THR A 106 -35.27 20.67 -1.12
C THR A 106 -35.71 20.86 -2.58
N VAL A 107 -35.37 19.97 -3.49
CA VAL A 107 -35.81 20.01 -4.89
C VAL A 107 -37.34 19.93 -4.98
N VAL A 108 -37.97 19.08 -4.18
CA VAL A 108 -39.46 19.00 -4.13
C VAL A 108 -40.04 20.33 -3.70
N SER A 109 -39.49 20.97 -2.64
CA SER A 109 -39.95 22.26 -2.15
C SER A 109 -39.77 23.40 -3.18
N TYR A 110 -38.63 23.44 -3.86
CA TYR A 110 -38.39 24.45 -4.91
C TYR A 110 -39.25 24.23 -6.17
N ARG A 111 -39.57 23.02 -6.53
CA ARG A 111 -40.53 22.71 -7.63
C ARG A 111 -41.91 23.27 -7.30
N GLU A 112 -42.36 23.07 -6.08
CA GLU A 112 -43.65 23.58 -5.62
C GLU A 112 -43.65 25.12 -5.59
N GLN A 113 -42.59 25.75 -5.12
CA GLN A 113 -42.40 27.19 -5.15
C GLN A 113 -42.48 27.74 -6.58
N VAL A 114 -41.79 27.15 -7.54
CA VAL A 114 -41.85 27.55 -8.95
C VAL A 114 -43.27 27.37 -9.51
N ARG A 115 -43.99 26.31 -9.13
CA ARG A 115 -45.38 26.09 -9.54
C ARG A 115 -46.29 27.21 -9.05
N LEU A 116 -46.19 27.55 -7.76
CA LEU A 116 -47.01 28.62 -7.15
C LEU A 116 -46.71 29.98 -7.77
N LEU A 117 -45.43 30.35 -7.88
CA LEU A 117 -45.02 31.61 -8.52
C LEU A 117 -45.46 31.74 -9.98
N SER A 118 -45.43 30.62 -10.72
CA SER A 118 -45.90 30.57 -12.11
C SER A 118 -47.41 30.76 -12.21
N ALA A 119 -48.18 30.26 -11.25
CA ALA A 119 -49.62 30.54 -11.15
C ALA A 119 -49.91 32.01 -10.82
N GLN A 120 -49.17 32.59 -9.88
CA GLN A 120 -49.27 34.00 -9.52
C GLN A 120 -48.89 34.95 -10.68
N LEU A 121 -47.90 34.58 -11.49
CA LEU A 121 -47.51 35.32 -12.70
C LEU A 121 -48.67 35.35 -13.68
N LYS A 122 -49.34 34.20 -13.90
CA LYS A 122 -50.52 34.14 -14.79
C LYS A 122 -51.67 35.06 -14.34
N SER A 123 -51.78 35.25 -13.06
CA SER A 123 -52.78 36.17 -12.43
C SER A 123 -52.29 37.62 -12.34
N GLY A 124 -51.08 37.93 -12.85
CA GLY A 124 -50.52 39.29 -12.80
C GLY A 124 -50.02 39.75 -11.44
N LEU A 125 -49.92 38.84 -10.43
CA LEU A 125 -49.58 39.17 -9.05
C LEU A 125 -48.05 39.28 -8.83
N VAL A 126 -47.23 38.67 -9.68
CA VAL A 126 -45.76 38.73 -9.56
C VAL A 126 -45.08 39.00 -10.91
N SER A 127 -43.87 39.53 -10.86
CA SER A 127 -43.06 39.82 -12.04
C SER A 127 -42.44 38.52 -12.59
N PRO A 128 -42.21 38.42 -13.93
CA PRO A 128 -41.45 37.31 -14.53
C PRO A 128 -40.06 37.14 -13.95
N ILE A 129 -39.43 38.20 -13.44
CA ILE A 129 -38.10 38.12 -12.79
C ILE A 129 -38.12 37.19 -11.58
N VAL A 130 -39.18 37.24 -10.76
CA VAL A 130 -39.33 36.40 -9.55
C VAL A 130 -39.43 34.92 -9.93
N VAL A 131 -40.17 34.60 -10.99
CA VAL A 131 -40.29 33.21 -11.49
C VAL A 131 -38.95 32.72 -12.03
N ASN A 132 -38.24 33.58 -12.81
CA ASN A 132 -36.92 33.19 -13.37
C ASN A 132 -35.88 32.99 -12.25
N GLN A 133 -35.91 33.79 -11.17
CA GLN A 133 -35.03 33.61 -10.01
C GLN A 133 -35.32 32.25 -9.30
N ALA A 134 -36.59 31.93 -9.08
CA ALA A 134 -36.98 30.67 -8.47
C ALA A 134 -36.58 29.45 -9.37
N GLN A 135 -36.73 29.59 -10.68
CA GLN A 135 -36.27 28.56 -11.64
C GLN A 135 -34.74 28.40 -11.60
N ALA A 136 -33.98 29.49 -11.57
CA ALA A 136 -32.54 29.45 -11.45
C ALA A 136 -32.10 28.75 -10.15
N GLN A 137 -32.75 29.01 -9.03
CA GLN A 137 -32.48 28.35 -7.77
C GLN A 137 -32.77 26.84 -7.82
N LEU A 138 -33.90 26.44 -8.44
CA LEU A 138 -34.22 25.04 -8.66
C LEU A 138 -33.14 24.32 -9.48
N GLN A 139 -32.70 24.94 -10.59
CA GLN A 139 -31.67 24.36 -11.45
C GLN A 139 -30.32 24.25 -10.75
N ALA A 140 -29.93 25.25 -9.95
CA ALA A 140 -28.72 25.20 -9.14
C ALA A 140 -28.77 24.05 -8.11
N THR A 141 -29.90 23.85 -7.45
CA THR A 141 -30.07 22.75 -6.48
C THR A 141 -30.07 21.37 -7.16
N LEU A 142 -30.64 21.26 -8.36
CA LEU A 142 -30.57 20.04 -9.16
C LEU A 142 -29.12 19.70 -9.59
N ALA A 143 -28.35 20.71 -9.97
CA ALA A 143 -26.93 20.54 -10.29
C ALA A 143 -26.15 20.06 -9.05
N GLN A 144 -26.36 20.71 -7.89
CA GLN A 144 -25.74 20.29 -6.62
C GLN A 144 -26.11 18.85 -6.23
N GLN A 145 -27.37 18.46 -6.41
CA GLN A 145 -27.79 17.09 -6.15
C GLN A 145 -26.99 16.09 -7.02
N ARG A 146 -26.78 16.38 -8.32
CA ARG A 146 -26.01 15.51 -9.22
C ARG A 146 -24.53 15.43 -8.80
N ASP A 147 -23.97 16.53 -8.32
CA ASP A 147 -22.58 16.52 -7.84
C ASP A 147 -22.41 15.66 -6.58
N ILE A 148 -23.35 15.72 -5.64
CA ILE A 148 -23.32 14.88 -4.45
C ILE A 148 -23.59 13.41 -4.80
N GLU A 149 -24.51 13.12 -5.73
CA GLU A 149 -24.73 11.73 -6.22
C GLU A 149 -23.46 11.16 -6.86
N ARG A 150 -22.68 11.97 -7.60
CA ARG A 150 -21.38 11.55 -8.14
C ARG A 150 -20.37 11.29 -7.03
N ALA A 151 -20.23 12.23 -6.09
CA ALA A 151 -19.33 12.05 -4.96
C ALA A 151 -19.66 10.78 -4.14
N ARG A 152 -20.95 10.46 -4.01
CA ARG A 152 -21.40 9.20 -3.39
C ARG A 152 -20.91 7.97 -4.16
N ALA A 153 -21.05 7.97 -5.48
CA ALA A 153 -20.59 6.87 -6.32
C ALA A 153 -19.06 6.70 -6.24
N ASP A 154 -18.31 7.79 -6.19
CA ASP A 154 -16.85 7.75 -6.04
C ASP A 154 -16.44 7.11 -4.70
N GLN A 155 -17.14 7.43 -3.60
CA GLN A 155 -16.90 6.78 -2.29
C GLN A 155 -17.26 5.29 -2.30
N GLU A 156 -18.35 4.92 -2.99
CA GLU A 156 -18.76 3.52 -3.16
C GLU A 156 -17.72 2.71 -3.94
N HIS A 157 -17.16 3.29 -5.01
CA HIS A 157 -16.09 2.67 -5.77
C HIS A 157 -14.79 2.53 -4.96
N ALA A 158 -14.43 3.55 -4.17
CA ALA A 158 -13.27 3.48 -3.29
C ALA A 158 -13.43 2.35 -2.24
N LEU A 159 -14.62 2.23 -1.67
CA LEU A 159 -14.93 1.16 -0.73
C LEU A 159 -14.86 -0.23 -1.38
N ALA A 160 -15.34 -0.36 -2.63
CA ALA A 160 -15.24 -1.60 -3.39
C ALA A 160 -13.78 -2.04 -3.57
N ILE A 161 -12.89 -1.10 -3.90
CA ILE A 161 -11.44 -1.36 -4.07
C ILE A 161 -10.83 -1.85 -2.76
N LEU A 162 -11.11 -1.19 -1.63
CA LEU A 162 -10.62 -1.61 -0.32
C LEU A 162 -11.12 -2.99 0.07
N CYS A 163 -12.33 -3.36 -0.33
CA CYS A 163 -12.91 -4.69 -0.13
C CYS A 163 -12.42 -5.73 -1.16
N GLY A 164 -11.55 -5.37 -2.11
CA GLY A 164 -11.07 -6.25 -3.16
C GLY A 164 -12.15 -6.70 -4.15
N ARG A 165 -13.23 -5.93 -4.31
CA ARG A 165 -14.34 -6.25 -5.21
C ARG A 165 -14.36 -5.34 -6.44
N PRO A 166 -14.77 -5.87 -7.61
CA PRO A 166 -14.96 -5.04 -8.79
C PRO A 166 -16.08 -4.02 -8.54
N ALA A 167 -15.80 -2.73 -8.77
CA ALA A 167 -16.75 -1.65 -8.54
C ALA A 167 -18.14 -1.86 -9.20
N PRO A 168 -18.26 -2.39 -10.43
CA PRO A 168 -19.57 -2.62 -11.06
C PRO A 168 -20.44 -3.69 -10.36
N LEU A 169 -19.83 -4.57 -9.57
CA LEU A 169 -20.49 -5.66 -8.85
C LEU A 169 -20.70 -5.37 -7.36
N PHE A 170 -20.28 -4.18 -6.93
CA PHE A 170 -20.36 -3.75 -5.54
C PHE A 170 -21.37 -2.62 -5.40
N THR A 171 -22.39 -2.83 -4.60
CA THR A 171 -23.40 -1.81 -4.32
C THR A 171 -23.71 -1.80 -2.85
N VAL A 172 -23.73 -0.60 -2.28
CA VAL A 172 -24.10 -0.36 -0.89
C VAL A 172 -25.47 0.34 -0.87
N ALA A 173 -26.46 -0.29 -0.25
CA ALA A 173 -27.79 0.29 -0.14
C ALA A 173 -27.72 1.67 0.54
N SER A 174 -28.50 2.62 0.04
CA SER A 174 -28.59 3.94 0.65
C SER A 174 -29.19 3.83 2.07
N ASN A 175 -28.47 4.35 3.04
CA ASN A 175 -28.91 4.42 4.43
C ASN A 175 -28.38 5.70 5.05
N PRO A 176 -29.18 6.81 5.02
CA PRO A 176 -28.76 8.10 5.54
C PRO A 176 -28.35 8.03 7.00
N LEU A 177 -27.29 8.73 7.34
CA LEU A 177 -26.81 8.84 8.71
C LEU A 177 -27.78 9.72 9.50
N HIS A 178 -28.65 9.08 10.28
CA HIS A 178 -29.46 9.73 11.31
C HIS A 178 -28.81 9.42 12.65
N GLU A 179 -28.51 10.42 13.46
CA GLU A 179 -28.06 10.32 14.86
C GLU A 179 -27.23 9.06 15.21
N ALA A 180 -26.06 8.90 14.62
CA ALA A 180 -25.15 7.84 15.01
C ALA A 180 -24.41 8.27 16.28
N SER A 181 -24.68 7.60 17.38
CA SER A 181 -23.82 7.70 18.56
C SER A 181 -22.49 7.00 18.26
N PRO A 182 -21.34 7.64 18.47
CA PRO A 182 -20.06 6.97 18.32
C PRO A 182 -19.99 5.79 19.31
N PRO A 183 -19.35 4.67 18.92
CA PRO A 183 -19.15 3.56 19.83
C PRO A 183 -18.30 4.01 21.04
N ASP A 184 -18.64 3.50 22.22
CA ASP A 184 -17.82 3.70 23.41
C ASP A 184 -16.44 3.07 23.22
N VAL A 185 -15.42 3.91 23.11
CA VAL A 185 -14.03 3.46 23.03
C VAL A 185 -13.48 3.43 24.46
N PRO A 186 -13.18 2.25 25.01
CA PRO A 186 -12.57 2.18 26.33
C PRO A 186 -11.20 2.88 26.29
N PRO A 187 -10.92 3.81 27.20
CA PRO A 187 -9.62 4.45 27.26
C PRO A 187 -8.58 3.39 27.67
N GLY A 188 -7.65 3.07 26.75
CA GLY A 188 -6.51 2.22 27.07
C GLY A 188 -5.64 2.88 28.15
N LEU A 189 -5.11 2.10 29.09
CA LEU A 189 -4.13 2.60 30.05
C LEU A 189 -2.81 2.89 29.30
N PRO A 190 -2.16 4.04 29.53
CA PRO A 190 -0.86 4.37 28.92
C PRO A 190 0.21 3.28 29.16
N ALA A 191 0.13 2.56 30.27
CA ALA A 191 1.03 1.45 30.61
C ALA A 191 0.85 0.19 29.72
N GLN A 192 -0.22 0.10 28.93
CA GLN A 192 -0.44 -0.99 27.96
C GLN A 192 0.23 -0.71 26.61
N LEU A 193 0.79 0.49 26.42
CA LEU A 193 1.51 0.92 25.22
C LEU A 193 3.03 0.73 25.35
N LEU A 194 3.55 0.34 26.53
CA LEU A 194 4.94 0.05 26.84
C LEU A 194 5.19 -1.45 26.87
#